data_4c77040dea04f9ac71312be20b7a3906
#
_entry.id   4c77040dea04f9ac71312be20b7a3906
#
_cell.length_a   1.000
_cell.length_b   1.000
_cell.length_c   1.000
_cell.angle_alpha   90.00
_cell.angle_beta   90.00
_cell.angle_gamma   90.00
#
_symmetry.space_group_name_H-M   'P 1'
#
loop_
_entity.id
_entity.type
_entity.pdbx_description
1 polymer ?
#
loop_
_entity_poly.entity_id
_entity_poly.type
_entity_poly.pdbx_seq_one_letter_code
_entity_poly.pdbx_strand_id
1 'polypeptide(L)'
;MRAAWDARYADQDDVWGSDANRFLVEIAADLPAGRALDLGSGQGRNAFWLAGRGHVVTGLELSPVAVDQATAVAEEHGLDATFEAVDLTTWNPDGEEWDLVVLAYLQLPAETRRPIHAVAATAVAPGGRLIVIAHHRDNLDHGIGGPPYPEVLFTEDELAEDFAALDIERNERVLRPTDDGDAIDVVLVASRPSS
;
A
#
# COMPACT_ATOMS: atom_id res chain seq x y z
N MET A 1 5.66 9.73 15.42
CA MET A 1 5.61 8.78 14.29
C MET A 1 6.57 9.22 13.17
N ARG A 2 6.39 10.40 12.54
CA ARG A 2 7.25 10.88 11.42
C ARG A 2 8.75 10.78 11.70
N ALA A 3 9.26 11.38 12.80
CA ALA A 3 10.69 11.37 13.10
C ALA A 3 11.32 9.96 13.24
N ALA A 4 10.53 8.95 13.61
CA ALA A 4 11.00 7.57 13.67
C ALA A 4 11.15 6.96 12.26
N TRP A 5 10.24 7.30 11.35
CA TRP A 5 10.36 6.90 9.95
C TRP A 5 11.49 7.63 9.24
N ASP A 6 11.61 8.96 9.46
CA ASP A 6 12.73 9.74 8.91
C ASP A 6 14.10 9.15 9.29
N ALA A 7 14.28 8.81 10.58
CA ALA A 7 15.50 8.18 11.04
C ALA A 7 15.75 6.82 10.38
N ARG A 8 14.70 6.01 10.23
CA ARG A 8 14.80 4.68 9.61
C ARG A 8 15.20 4.76 8.13
N TYR A 9 14.59 5.68 7.38
CA TYR A 9 14.91 5.87 5.95
C TYR A 9 16.24 6.59 5.74
N ALA A 10 16.68 7.41 6.68
CA ALA A 10 18.01 8.04 6.61
C ALA A 10 19.17 7.05 6.80
N ASP A 11 18.94 5.96 7.55
CA ASP A 11 19.97 4.94 7.84
C ASP A 11 20.13 3.90 6.71
N GLN A 12 19.15 3.77 5.80
CA GLN A 12 19.13 2.71 4.78
C GLN A 12 18.47 3.18 3.49
N ASP A 13 19.17 3.02 2.37
CA ASP A 13 18.68 3.37 1.03
C ASP A 13 17.62 2.38 0.50
N ASP A 14 17.46 1.22 1.14
CA ASP A 14 16.55 0.15 0.71
C ASP A 14 16.01 -0.63 1.93
N VAL A 15 15.16 0.03 2.71
CA VAL A 15 14.61 -0.53 3.97
C VAL A 15 13.79 -1.79 3.74
N TRP A 16 13.09 -1.89 2.59
CA TRP A 16 12.10 -2.93 2.30
C TRP A 16 12.44 -3.80 1.10
N GLY A 17 13.66 -3.69 0.56
CA GLY A 17 14.06 -4.31 -0.68
C GLY A 17 13.56 -3.54 -1.92
N SER A 18 14.26 -3.71 -3.04
CA SER A 18 13.97 -3.02 -4.30
C SER A 18 12.80 -3.63 -5.07
N ASP A 19 12.48 -4.89 -4.81
CA ASP A 19 11.42 -5.59 -5.53
C ASP A 19 10.03 -5.17 -5.05
N ALA A 20 9.12 -4.97 -6.01
CA ALA A 20 7.71 -4.72 -5.69
C ALA A 20 7.10 -5.91 -4.93
N ASN A 21 6.08 -5.62 -4.15
CA ASN A 21 5.36 -6.66 -3.42
C ASN A 21 4.83 -7.72 -4.39
N ARG A 22 5.12 -9.00 -4.12
CA ARG A 22 4.76 -10.12 -5.00
C ARG A 22 3.25 -10.24 -5.26
N PHE A 23 2.42 -9.95 -4.26
CA PHE A 23 0.97 -10.01 -4.43
C PHE A 23 0.46 -8.84 -5.26
N LEU A 24 1.07 -7.65 -5.12
CA LEU A 24 0.78 -6.54 -6.02
C LEU A 24 1.12 -6.91 -7.46
N VAL A 25 2.31 -7.49 -7.69
CA VAL A 25 2.74 -7.96 -9.02
C VAL A 25 1.75 -8.98 -9.58
N GLU A 26 1.37 -9.99 -8.79
CA GLU A 26 0.40 -11.02 -9.19
C GLU A 26 -0.96 -10.42 -9.60
N ILE A 27 -1.47 -9.47 -8.81
CA ILE A 27 -2.83 -8.93 -9.01
C ILE A 27 -2.85 -7.86 -10.11
N ALA A 28 -1.82 -7.01 -10.17
CA ALA A 28 -1.81 -5.85 -11.04
C ALA A 28 -1.09 -6.07 -12.38
N ALA A 29 -0.48 -7.23 -12.61
CA ALA A 29 0.30 -7.50 -13.84
C ALA A 29 -0.50 -7.31 -15.14
N ASP A 30 -1.76 -7.70 -15.13
CA ASP A 30 -2.66 -7.67 -16.30
C ASP A 30 -3.68 -6.52 -16.26
N LEU A 31 -3.59 -5.63 -15.25
CA LEU A 31 -4.46 -4.46 -15.22
C LEU A 31 -4.06 -3.45 -16.30
N PRO A 32 -5.04 -2.80 -16.95
CA PRO A 32 -4.75 -1.72 -17.88
C PRO A 32 -4.04 -0.58 -17.15
N ALA A 33 -3.05 0.02 -17.80
CA ALA A 33 -2.38 1.20 -17.28
C ALA A 33 -3.36 2.37 -17.11
N GLY A 34 -3.21 3.12 -16.04
CA GLY A 34 -4.05 4.26 -15.68
C GLY A 34 -3.41 5.04 -14.54
N ARG A 35 -4.19 5.88 -13.85
CA ARG A 35 -3.73 6.59 -12.66
C ARG A 35 -3.67 5.63 -11.48
N ALA A 36 -2.53 5.58 -10.77
CA ALA A 36 -2.36 4.76 -9.59
C ALA A 36 -1.96 5.60 -8.37
N LEU A 37 -2.50 5.24 -7.22
CA LEU A 37 -2.21 5.88 -5.92
C LEU A 37 -1.61 4.84 -4.98
N ASP A 38 -0.42 5.12 -4.44
CA ASP A 38 0.26 4.26 -3.45
C ASP A 38 0.29 4.97 -2.09
N LEU A 39 -0.55 4.51 -1.15
CA LEU A 39 -0.71 5.10 0.17
C LEU A 39 0.25 4.45 1.18
N GLY A 40 1.17 5.24 1.71
CA GLY A 40 2.32 4.76 2.49
C GLY A 40 3.39 4.18 1.58
N SER A 41 3.72 4.92 0.50
CA SER A 41 4.61 4.44 -0.58
C SER A 41 6.05 4.14 -0.14
N GLY A 42 6.47 4.64 1.04
CA GLY A 42 7.85 4.49 1.49
C GLY A 42 8.84 5.03 0.46
N GLN A 43 9.90 4.26 0.18
CA GLN A 43 10.92 4.59 -0.82
C GLN A 43 10.49 4.26 -2.27
N GLY A 44 9.20 3.93 -2.52
CA GLY A 44 8.62 3.88 -3.86
C GLY A 44 8.68 2.55 -4.60
N ARG A 45 9.13 1.43 -3.99
CA ARG A 45 9.33 0.15 -4.70
C ARG A 45 8.10 -0.34 -5.50
N ASN A 46 6.89 -0.20 -4.93
CA ASN A 46 5.64 -0.56 -5.60
C ASN A 46 5.28 0.46 -6.68
N ALA A 47 5.43 1.75 -6.37
CA ALA A 47 5.19 2.83 -7.30
C ALA A 47 6.09 2.75 -8.54
N PHE A 48 7.38 2.42 -8.38
CA PHE A 48 8.30 2.25 -9.50
C PHE A 48 7.90 1.09 -10.41
N TRP A 49 7.48 -0.03 -9.82
CA TRP A 49 7.01 -1.17 -10.60
C TRP A 49 5.74 -0.82 -11.40
N LEU A 50 4.79 -0.13 -10.78
CA LEU A 50 3.56 0.33 -11.44
C LEU A 50 3.89 1.32 -12.58
N ALA A 51 4.77 2.30 -12.33
CA ALA A 51 5.21 3.24 -13.37
C ALA A 51 5.92 2.53 -14.53
N GLY A 52 6.76 1.52 -14.25
CA GLY A 52 7.37 0.66 -15.25
C GLY A 52 6.37 -0.17 -16.06
N ARG A 53 5.12 -0.31 -15.60
CA ARG A 53 3.99 -0.92 -16.31
C ARG A 53 3.13 0.10 -17.05
N GLY A 54 3.50 1.37 -17.04
CA GLY A 54 2.84 2.45 -17.75
C GLY A 54 1.75 3.18 -16.96
N HIS A 55 1.62 2.91 -15.66
CA HIS A 55 0.75 3.73 -14.80
C HIS A 55 1.38 5.11 -14.55
N VAL A 56 0.53 6.13 -14.41
CA VAL A 56 0.89 7.43 -13.84
C VAL A 56 0.68 7.33 -12.33
N VAL A 57 1.77 7.35 -11.56
CA VAL A 57 1.71 7.01 -10.14
C VAL A 57 1.84 8.23 -9.25
N THR A 58 0.99 8.32 -8.23
CA THR A 58 1.14 9.24 -7.10
C THR A 58 1.44 8.42 -5.85
N GLY A 59 2.59 8.64 -5.23
CA GLY A 59 2.97 8.04 -3.95
C GLY A 59 2.81 9.04 -2.81
N LEU A 60 2.07 8.66 -1.77
CA LEU A 60 1.92 9.47 -0.56
C LEU A 60 2.63 8.78 0.61
N GLU A 61 3.53 9.50 1.27
CA GLU A 61 4.33 8.97 2.38
C GLU A 61 4.47 10.02 3.49
N LEU A 62 4.53 9.58 4.75
CA LEU A 62 4.66 10.46 5.91
C LEU A 62 6.06 11.09 6.02
N SER A 63 7.09 10.35 5.61
CA SER A 63 8.50 10.74 5.72
C SER A 63 8.97 11.52 4.50
N PRO A 64 9.33 12.82 4.63
CA PRO A 64 9.94 13.56 3.55
C PRO A 64 11.30 12.96 3.10
N VAL A 65 12.01 12.25 4.00
CA VAL A 65 13.28 11.58 3.63
C VAL A 65 13.01 10.48 2.60
N ALA A 66 11.99 9.64 2.80
CA ALA A 66 11.62 8.60 1.84
C ALA A 66 11.09 9.21 0.54
N VAL A 67 10.33 10.30 0.62
CA VAL A 67 9.83 11.04 -0.55
C VAL A 67 10.97 11.58 -1.40
N ASP A 68 11.98 12.21 -0.78
CA ASP A 68 13.14 12.75 -1.50
C ASP A 68 13.92 11.61 -2.20
N GLN A 69 14.14 10.49 -1.52
CA GLN A 69 14.79 9.31 -2.08
C GLN A 69 13.99 8.73 -3.26
N ALA A 70 12.67 8.53 -3.08
CA ALA A 70 11.81 8.00 -4.13
C ALA A 70 11.74 8.93 -5.35
N THR A 71 11.68 10.24 -5.14
CA THR A 71 11.68 11.24 -6.20
C THR A 71 12.98 11.18 -7.01
N ALA A 72 14.13 11.12 -6.33
CA ALA A 72 15.42 11.02 -7.00
C ALA A 72 15.54 9.77 -7.90
N VAL A 73 15.05 8.61 -7.41
CA VAL A 73 15.03 7.36 -8.19
C VAL A 73 14.10 7.47 -9.39
N ALA A 74 12.90 8.05 -9.21
CA ALA A 74 11.94 8.22 -10.30
C ALA A 74 12.51 9.13 -11.42
N GLU A 75 13.15 10.23 -11.04
CA GLU A 75 13.81 11.15 -11.97
C GLU A 75 14.98 10.49 -12.72
N GLU A 76 15.86 9.77 -11.99
CA GLU A 76 17.01 9.06 -12.58
C GLU A 76 16.59 8.04 -13.64
N HIS A 77 15.47 7.34 -13.40
CA HIS A 77 14.99 6.29 -14.29
C HIS A 77 13.90 6.75 -15.28
N GLY A 78 13.50 8.02 -15.22
CA GLY A 78 12.46 8.59 -16.09
C GLY A 78 11.09 7.93 -15.90
N LEU A 79 10.76 7.56 -14.67
CA LEU A 79 9.48 6.93 -14.31
C LEU A 79 8.38 7.98 -14.15
N ASP A 80 7.18 7.69 -14.64
CA ASP A 80 6.01 8.54 -14.44
C ASP A 80 5.41 8.33 -13.04
N ALA A 81 6.16 8.75 -12.04
CA ALA A 81 5.82 8.64 -10.63
C ALA A 81 6.18 9.93 -9.88
N THR A 82 5.24 10.45 -9.13
CA THR A 82 5.40 11.63 -8.26
C THR A 82 5.18 11.23 -6.81
N PHE A 83 5.92 11.85 -5.89
CA PHE A 83 5.84 11.53 -4.46
C PHE A 83 5.61 12.78 -3.64
N GLU A 84 4.75 12.68 -2.63
CA GLU A 84 4.41 13.79 -1.74
C GLU A 84 4.49 13.38 -0.27
N ALA A 85 5.07 14.29 0.56
CA ALA A 85 5.13 14.09 2.01
C ALA A 85 3.80 14.48 2.66
N VAL A 86 2.97 13.48 2.98
CA VAL A 86 1.59 13.65 3.44
C VAL A 86 1.31 12.84 4.70
N ASP A 87 0.61 13.42 5.66
CA ASP A 87 0.02 12.70 6.77
C ASP A 87 -1.36 12.17 6.35
N LEU A 88 -1.45 10.86 6.12
CA LEU A 88 -2.67 10.21 5.68
C LEU A 88 -3.84 10.35 6.67
N THR A 89 -3.57 10.67 7.94
CA THR A 89 -4.63 10.91 8.93
C THR A 89 -5.42 12.19 8.68
N THR A 90 -4.88 13.09 7.88
CA THR A 90 -5.50 14.38 7.51
C THR A 90 -5.67 14.57 6.01
N TRP A 91 -5.22 13.58 5.23
CA TRP A 91 -5.32 13.61 3.78
C TRP A 91 -6.75 13.43 3.28
N ASN A 92 -7.07 14.14 2.19
CA ASN A 92 -8.33 14.02 1.47
C ASN A 92 -8.03 14.11 -0.04
N PRO A 93 -8.58 13.23 -0.88
CA PRO A 93 -8.40 13.29 -2.33
C PRO A 93 -9.07 14.51 -3.01
N ASP A 94 -9.91 15.28 -2.29
CA ASP A 94 -10.60 16.48 -2.79
C ASP A 94 -11.37 16.26 -4.11
N GLY A 95 -11.89 15.03 -4.28
CA GLY A 95 -12.63 14.60 -5.48
C GLY A 95 -11.75 14.06 -6.60
N GLU A 96 -10.44 13.95 -6.41
CA GLU A 96 -9.59 13.19 -7.32
C GLU A 96 -9.83 11.69 -7.17
N GLU A 97 -9.70 10.97 -8.29
CA GLU A 97 -9.96 9.53 -8.36
C GLU A 97 -8.83 8.84 -9.14
N TRP A 98 -8.56 7.58 -8.77
CA TRP A 98 -7.52 6.74 -9.37
C TRP A 98 -8.10 5.40 -9.83
N ASP A 99 -7.58 4.89 -10.95
CA ASP A 99 -7.94 3.57 -11.49
C ASP A 99 -7.44 2.44 -10.60
N LEU A 100 -6.36 2.68 -9.86
CA LEU A 100 -5.77 1.74 -8.91
C LEU A 100 -5.35 2.47 -7.62
N VAL A 101 -5.82 2.00 -6.47
CA VAL A 101 -5.39 2.47 -5.14
C VAL A 101 -4.73 1.31 -4.40
N VAL A 102 -3.53 1.51 -3.89
CA VAL A 102 -2.71 0.49 -3.20
C VAL A 102 -2.42 0.92 -1.77
N LEU A 103 -2.61 0.00 -0.83
CA LEU A 103 -2.15 0.10 0.56
C LEU A 103 -1.32 -1.16 0.88
N ALA A 104 0.00 -1.04 0.83
CA ALA A 104 0.90 -2.16 1.07
C ALA A 104 1.68 -1.98 2.38
N TYR A 105 1.36 -2.78 3.40
CA TYR A 105 1.95 -2.76 4.74
C TYR A 105 1.82 -1.43 5.49
N LEU A 106 0.73 -0.70 5.26
CA LEU A 106 0.36 0.44 6.09
C LEU A 106 -0.18 -0.06 7.44
N GLN A 107 0.74 -0.43 8.33
CA GLN A 107 0.48 -1.10 9.60
C GLN A 107 0.19 -0.08 10.71
N LEU A 108 -1.07 0.30 10.87
CA LEU A 108 -1.54 1.27 11.86
C LEU A 108 -2.62 0.67 12.76
N PRO A 109 -2.77 1.14 14.02
CA PRO A 109 -3.89 0.74 14.87
C PRO A 109 -5.25 1.01 14.22
N ALA A 110 -6.26 0.18 14.51
CA ALA A 110 -7.57 0.22 13.87
C ALA A 110 -8.22 1.61 13.92
N GLU A 111 -8.12 2.31 15.05
CA GLU A 111 -8.64 3.67 15.23
C GLU A 111 -8.01 4.71 14.30
N THR A 112 -6.75 4.50 13.89
CA THR A 112 -6.03 5.37 12.96
C THR A 112 -6.26 4.95 11.51
N ARG A 113 -6.23 3.63 11.21
CA ARG A 113 -6.31 3.13 9.84
C ARG A 113 -7.71 3.21 9.24
N ARG A 114 -8.80 2.99 10.04
CA ARG A 114 -10.18 3.00 9.52
C ARG A 114 -10.59 4.30 8.83
N PRO A 115 -10.30 5.49 9.38
CA PRO A 115 -10.52 6.74 8.65
C PRO A 115 -9.73 6.82 7.34
N ILE A 116 -8.47 6.35 7.32
CA ILE A 116 -7.64 6.32 6.11
C ILE A 116 -8.25 5.37 5.08
N HIS A 117 -8.69 4.17 5.48
CA HIS A 117 -9.35 3.21 4.61
C HIS A 117 -10.64 3.77 3.99
N ALA A 118 -11.46 4.46 4.81
CA ALA A 118 -12.68 5.11 4.32
C ALA A 118 -12.37 6.18 3.26
N VAL A 119 -11.34 7.00 3.46
CA VAL A 119 -10.90 7.99 2.48
C VAL A 119 -10.30 7.31 1.24
N ALA A 120 -9.47 6.27 1.41
CA ALA A 120 -8.91 5.50 0.30
C ALA A 120 -10.01 4.88 -0.59
N ALA A 121 -11.10 4.38 0.00
CA ALA A 121 -12.25 3.86 -0.75
C ALA A 121 -12.91 4.94 -1.63
N THR A 122 -12.95 6.20 -1.18
CA THR A 122 -13.51 7.31 -1.99
C THR A 122 -12.60 7.73 -3.13
N ALA A 123 -11.31 7.45 -3.03
CA ALA A 123 -10.31 7.75 -4.06
C ALA A 123 -10.33 6.76 -5.25
N VAL A 124 -11.02 5.65 -5.14
CA VAL A 124 -11.15 4.67 -6.24
C VAL A 124 -12.11 5.20 -7.28
N ALA A 125 -11.69 5.28 -8.54
CA ALA A 125 -12.55 5.68 -9.66
C ALA A 125 -13.66 4.66 -9.92
N PRO A 126 -14.80 5.04 -10.53
CA PRO A 126 -15.80 4.08 -11.00
C PRO A 126 -15.17 3.04 -11.96
N GLY A 127 -15.29 1.76 -11.64
CA GLY A 127 -14.60 0.66 -12.33
C GLY A 127 -13.14 0.46 -11.92
N GLY A 128 -12.61 1.31 -11.05
CA GLY A 128 -11.26 1.20 -10.49
C GLY A 128 -11.16 0.15 -9.39
N ARG A 129 -9.94 -0.16 -8.97
CA ARG A 129 -9.62 -1.18 -7.97
C ARG A 129 -8.84 -0.63 -6.78
N LEU A 130 -9.06 -1.28 -5.65
CA LEU A 130 -8.28 -1.09 -4.43
C LEU A 130 -7.63 -2.41 -4.06
N ILE A 131 -6.33 -2.36 -3.69
CA ILE A 131 -5.55 -3.50 -3.23
C ILE A 131 -4.99 -3.17 -1.84
N VAL A 132 -5.30 -4.03 -0.86
CA VAL A 132 -4.66 -3.98 0.47
C VAL A 132 -3.83 -5.23 0.67
N ILE A 133 -2.59 -5.05 1.09
CA ILE A 133 -1.67 -6.13 1.47
C ILE A 133 -1.12 -5.79 2.86
N ALA A 134 -1.32 -6.66 3.83
CA ALA A 134 -0.90 -6.39 5.19
C ALA A 134 -0.52 -7.69 5.92
N HIS A 135 0.22 -7.59 7.03
CA HIS A 135 0.46 -8.75 7.88
C HIS A 135 -0.83 -9.19 8.56
N HIS A 136 -1.13 -10.48 8.43
CA HIS A 136 -2.27 -11.10 9.10
C HIS A 136 -1.99 -11.27 10.61
N ARG A 137 -3.05 -11.28 11.42
CA ARG A 137 -2.94 -11.45 12.89
C ARG A 137 -2.29 -12.78 13.28
N ASP A 138 -2.55 -13.87 12.54
CA ASP A 138 -1.92 -15.17 12.77
C ASP A 138 -0.40 -15.16 12.59
N ASN A 139 0.16 -14.12 11.93
CA ASN A 139 1.61 -14.01 11.75
C ASN A 139 2.37 -13.90 13.09
N LEU A 140 1.71 -13.43 14.16
CA LEU A 140 2.30 -13.35 15.50
C LEU A 140 2.71 -14.73 16.05
N ASP A 141 1.84 -15.71 15.87
CA ASP A 141 2.00 -17.04 16.51
C ASP A 141 2.50 -18.11 15.53
N HIS A 142 2.28 -17.91 14.24
CA HIS A 142 2.45 -18.95 13.22
C HIS A 142 3.30 -18.52 12.01
N GLY A 143 3.70 -17.26 11.93
CA GLY A 143 4.50 -16.73 10.83
C GLY A 143 5.82 -16.14 11.31
N ILE A 144 6.53 -15.51 10.40
CA ILE A 144 7.80 -14.85 10.67
C ILE A 144 7.81 -13.38 10.22
N GLY A 145 8.64 -12.58 10.89
CA GLY A 145 8.76 -11.16 10.58
C GLY A 145 7.51 -10.35 10.91
N GLY A 146 7.45 -9.13 10.40
CA GLY A 146 6.36 -8.21 10.67
C GLY A 146 6.41 -7.57 12.07
N PRO A 147 5.47 -6.66 12.37
CA PRO A 147 5.43 -5.99 13.66
C PRO A 147 4.91 -6.94 14.76
N PRO A 148 5.51 -6.92 15.96
CA PRO A 148 5.10 -7.77 17.07
C PRO A 148 3.92 -7.19 17.87
N TYR A 149 3.06 -6.40 17.23
CA TYR A 149 1.98 -5.67 17.89
C TYR A 149 0.64 -6.08 17.26
N PRO A 150 -0.24 -6.81 17.98
CA PRO A 150 -1.50 -7.31 17.43
C PRO A 150 -2.45 -6.21 16.96
N GLU A 151 -2.38 -5.01 17.57
CA GLU A 151 -3.24 -3.87 17.23
C GLU A 151 -2.99 -3.26 15.86
N VAL A 152 -1.85 -3.56 15.22
CA VAL A 152 -1.54 -3.09 13.87
C VAL A 152 -1.66 -4.19 12.81
N LEU A 153 -2.03 -5.40 13.21
CA LEU A 153 -2.24 -6.53 12.31
C LEU A 153 -3.71 -6.64 11.89
N PHE A 154 -3.96 -7.36 10.83
CA PHE A 154 -5.25 -7.38 10.17
C PHE A 154 -5.88 -8.79 10.19
N THR A 155 -7.20 -8.83 10.05
CA THR A 155 -7.96 -10.02 9.69
C THR A 155 -8.80 -9.74 8.45
N GLU A 156 -9.28 -10.79 7.80
CA GLU A 156 -10.19 -10.69 6.66
C GLU A 156 -11.49 -9.97 7.05
N ASP A 157 -12.02 -10.27 8.24
CA ASP A 157 -13.27 -9.68 8.72
C ASP A 157 -13.11 -8.15 8.91
N GLU A 158 -11.99 -7.69 9.51
CA GLU A 158 -11.72 -6.26 9.67
C GLU A 158 -11.60 -5.53 8.33
N LEU A 159 -10.94 -6.15 7.35
CA LEU A 159 -10.83 -5.56 6.00
C LEU A 159 -12.18 -5.55 5.28
N ALA A 160 -12.98 -6.60 5.42
CA ALA A 160 -14.33 -6.64 4.84
C ALA A 160 -15.24 -5.55 5.41
N GLU A 161 -15.14 -5.27 6.72
CA GLU A 161 -15.85 -4.16 7.36
C GLU A 161 -15.36 -2.80 6.86
N ASP A 162 -14.03 -2.59 6.83
CA ASP A 162 -13.42 -1.31 6.48
C ASP A 162 -13.72 -0.91 5.02
N PHE A 163 -13.84 -1.88 4.10
CA PHE A 163 -14.10 -1.66 2.68
C PHE A 163 -15.49 -2.12 2.20
N ALA A 164 -16.46 -2.23 3.10
CA ALA A 164 -17.82 -2.66 2.78
C ALA A 164 -18.56 -1.77 1.75
N ALA A 165 -18.04 -0.58 1.46
CA ALA A 165 -18.57 0.31 0.42
C ALA A 165 -18.13 -0.05 -1.01
N LEU A 166 -17.20 -1.00 -1.16
CA LEU A 166 -16.69 -1.50 -2.43
C LEU A 166 -17.14 -2.95 -2.65
N ASP A 167 -17.11 -3.40 -3.88
CA ASP A 167 -17.35 -4.80 -4.24
C ASP A 167 -16.06 -5.61 -4.01
N ILE A 168 -16.05 -6.45 -2.97
CA ILE A 168 -14.89 -7.26 -2.60
C ILE A 168 -14.79 -8.45 -3.56
N GLU A 169 -13.68 -8.51 -4.33
CA GLU A 169 -13.39 -9.58 -5.29
C GLU A 169 -12.54 -10.70 -4.66
N ARG A 170 -11.64 -10.33 -3.74
CA ARG A 170 -10.73 -11.23 -3.02
C ARG A 170 -10.53 -10.70 -1.61
N ASN A 171 -10.58 -11.56 -0.62
CA ASN A 171 -10.22 -11.21 0.75
C ASN A 171 -9.80 -12.48 1.47
N GLU A 172 -8.51 -12.73 1.58
CA GLU A 172 -7.99 -13.99 2.07
C GLU A 172 -6.65 -13.87 2.78
N ARG A 173 -6.46 -14.75 3.73
CA ARG A 173 -5.18 -15.03 4.36
C ARG A 173 -4.28 -15.81 3.42
N VAL A 174 -3.05 -15.35 3.24
CA VAL A 174 -2.08 -15.93 2.30
C VAL A 174 -0.74 -16.21 2.98
N LEU A 175 0.00 -17.18 2.46
CA LEU A 175 1.37 -17.44 2.88
C LEU A 175 2.34 -16.73 1.93
N ARG A 176 3.32 -16.06 2.50
CA ARG A 176 4.43 -15.46 1.77
C ARG A 176 5.73 -16.14 2.16
N PRO A 177 6.25 -17.07 1.33
CA PRO A 177 7.54 -17.69 1.56
C PRO A 177 8.66 -16.66 1.63
N THR A 178 9.54 -16.82 2.61
CA THR A 178 10.79 -16.08 2.77
C THR A 178 11.92 -17.06 3.05
N ASP A 179 13.18 -16.59 3.09
CA ASP A 179 14.34 -17.43 3.32
C ASP A 179 14.32 -18.12 4.72
N ASP A 180 13.66 -17.48 5.69
CA ASP A 180 13.61 -17.94 7.08
C ASP A 180 12.31 -18.71 7.43
N GLY A 181 11.37 -18.87 6.47
CA GLY A 181 10.08 -19.53 6.68
C GLY A 181 8.93 -18.75 6.04
N ASP A 182 7.70 -19.05 6.40
CA ASP A 182 6.53 -18.40 5.84
C ASP A 182 6.07 -17.22 6.71
N ALA A 183 5.95 -16.03 6.12
CA ALA A 183 5.15 -14.95 6.70
C ALA A 183 3.67 -15.15 6.33
N ILE A 184 2.77 -14.68 7.20
CA ILE A 184 1.34 -14.76 6.97
C ILE A 184 0.82 -13.35 6.72
N ASP A 185 0.29 -13.13 5.53
CA ASP A 185 -0.29 -11.87 5.10
C ASP A 185 -1.81 -12.02 4.86
N VAL A 186 -2.50 -10.92 4.75
CA VAL A 186 -3.86 -10.83 4.22
C VAL A 186 -3.84 -9.98 2.97
N VAL A 187 -4.61 -10.39 1.98
CA VAL A 187 -4.77 -9.68 0.70
C VAL A 187 -6.24 -9.41 0.47
N LEU A 188 -6.59 -8.15 0.29
CA LEU A 188 -7.90 -7.73 -0.17
C LEU A 188 -7.78 -7.07 -1.54
N VAL A 189 -8.68 -7.44 -2.44
CA VAL A 189 -8.94 -6.76 -3.72
C VAL A 189 -10.40 -6.39 -3.76
N ALA A 190 -10.68 -5.13 -4.01
CA ALA A 190 -12.05 -4.64 -4.14
C ALA A 190 -12.16 -3.68 -5.33
N SER A 191 -13.35 -3.53 -5.90
CA SER A 191 -13.61 -2.60 -6.98
C SER A 191 -14.77 -1.67 -6.66
N ARG A 192 -14.73 -0.47 -7.22
CA ARG A 192 -15.88 0.42 -7.21
C ARG A 192 -16.73 0.13 -8.42
N PRO A 193 -18.05 -0.14 -8.26
CA PRO A 193 -18.94 -0.37 -9.39
C PRO A 193 -18.83 0.72 -10.45
N SER A 194 -18.83 0.31 -11.72
CA SER A 194 -19.03 1.24 -12.84
C SER A 194 -20.50 1.62 -12.83
N SER A 195 -20.85 2.81 -12.39
CA SER A 195 -22.25 3.30 -12.28
C SER A 195 -23.02 3.25 -13.61
#